data_e85331bd00e7b960aa361ce031034480
#
_entry.id   e85331bd00e7b960aa361ce031034480
#
_cell.length_a   1.000
_cell.length_b   1.000
_cell.length_c   1.000
_cell.angle_alpha   90.00
_cell.angle_beta   90.00
_cell.angle_gamma   90.00
#
_symmetry.space_group_name_H-M   'P 1'
#
loop_
_entity.id
_entity.type
_entity.pdbx_description
1 polymer ?
#
loop_
_entity_poly.entity_id
_entity_poly.type
_entity_poly.pdbx_seq_one_letter_code
_entity_poly.pdbx_strand_id
1 'polypeptide(L)'
;MTVLLPLKAALFFTLLVLFKLRARSAFLSGLTLSNYSEFALIVASVALPQFLIPLALTVALSFVVSAPLNRFAHPLYERLAHRLIPYERDIHHPDEQPVSLGDAEVLIMGMGRTGSAAYNYLKNSRNIIAMDSDPAKVAEHQKKGINIFYADAEDQVFWHGLQLGNLKAVMLCMSDLEAKLIAARKLREAGFLGLIVSHSMHSDEAGAIIAAGADHTYLTMSEAGLGLAERVRQHIAL
;
A
#
# COMPACT_ATOMS: atom_id res chain seq x y z
N MET A 1 -25.20 22.74 4.06
CA MET A 1 -24.01 22.15 3.44
C MET A 1 -22.89 21.86 4.44
N THR A 2 -22.45 22.81 5.24
CA THR A 2 -21.37 22.66 6.25
C THR A 2 -21.61 21.56 7.30
N VAL A 3 -22.88 21.27 7.63
CA VAL A 3 -23.27 20.24 8.59
C VAL A 3 -23.47 18.87 7.93
N LEU A 4 -23.95 18.83 6.69
CA LEU A 4 -24.28 17.59 5.98
C LEU A 4 -23.04 16.79 5.54
N LEU A 5 -21.96 17.46 5.13
CA LEU A 5 -20.71 16.77 4.74
C LEU A 5 -20.08 16.02 5.90
N PRO A 6 -19.82 16.63 7.08
CA PRO A 6 -19.28 15.90 8.22
C PRO A 6 -20.25 14.83 8.76
N LEU A 7 -21.55 15.06 8.70
CA LEU A 7 -22.55 14.05 9.08
C LEU A 7 -22.48 12.83 8.15
N LYS A 8 -22.36 13.06 6.84
CA LYS A 8 -22.22 12.00 5.84
C LYS A 8 -20.92 11.22 6.03
N ALA A 9 -19.80 11.91 6.26
CA ALA A 9 -18.52 11.28 6.56
C ALA A 9 -18.60 10.42 7.84
N ALA A 10 -19.22 10.92 8.90
CA ALA A 10 -19.44 10.19 10.14
C ALA A 10 -20.34 8.96 9.95
N LEU A 11 -21.39 9.08 9.12
CA LEU A 11 -22.27 7.97 8.79
C LEU A 11 -21.51 6.86 8.04
N PHE A 12 -20.73 7.21 7.01
CA PHE A 12 -19.90 6.23 6.29
C PHE A 12 -18.86 5.60 7.21
N PHE A 13 -18.17 6.40 8.03
CA PHE A 13 -17.23 5.88 9.02
C PHE A 13 -17.91 4.83 9.91
N THR A 14 -19.06 5.16 10.50
CA THR A 14 -19.79 4.24 11.38
C THR A 14 -20.19 2.96 10.66
N LEU A 15 -20.74 3.08 9.44
CA LEU A 15 -21.14 1.91 8.65
C LEU A 15 -19.93 1.02 8.31
N LEU A 16 -18.82 1.60 7.88
CA LEU A 16 -17.62 0.83 7.52
C LEU A 16 -16.99 0.14 8.72
N VAL A 17 -16.97 0.78 9.90
CA VAL A 17 -16.55 0.14 11.16
C VAL A 17 -17.53 -0.98 11.55
N LEU A 18 -18.83 -0.83 11.34
CA LEU A 18 -19.80 -1.91 11.53
C LEU A 18 -19.53 -3.11 10.61
N PHE A 19 -19.05 -2.87 9.40
CA PHE A 19 -18.60 -3.91 8.47
C PHE A 19 -17.19 -4.44 8.79
N LYS A 20 -16.66 -4.14 9.97
CA LYS A 20 -15.37 -4.64 10.49
C LYS A 20 -14.14 -4.09 9.77
N LEU A 21 -14.26 -2.97 9.06
CA LEU A 21 -13.09 -2.25 8.58
C LEU A 21 -12.40 -1.54 9.75
N ARG A 22 -11.08 -1.44 9.65
CA ARG A 22 -10.28 -0.68 10.61
C ARG A 22 -10.65 0.80 10.61
N ALA A 23 -10.51 1.44 11.75
CA ALA A 23 -10.83 2.85 11.92
C ALA A 23 -10.14 3.74 10.88
N ARG A 24 -8.90 3.43 10.50
CA ARG A 24 -8.16 4.16 9.47
C ARG A 24 -8.82 4.03 8.09
N SER A 25 -9.03 2.82 7.62
CA SER A 25 -9.67 2.54 6.33
C SER A 25 -11.08 3.13 6.27
N ALA A 26 -11.84 2.97 7.35
CA ALA A 26 -13.18 3.54 7.47
C ALA A 26 -13.18 5.08 7.42
N PHE A 27 -12.19 5.72 8.07
CA PHE A 27 -12.07 7.18 8.09
C PHE A 27 -11.69 7.73 6.71
N LEU A 28 -10.65 7.17 6.07
CA LEU A 28 -10.20 7.60 4.75
C LEU A 28 -11.29 7.41 3.69
N SER A 29 -11.91 6.23 3.66
CA SER A 29 -13.03 5.94 2.76
C SER A 29 -14.25 6.83 3.05
N GLY A 30 -14.57 7.07 4.32
CA GLY A 30 -15.67 7.95 4.74
C GLY A 30 -15.48 9.38 4.25
N LEU A 31 -14.25 9.92 4.29
CA LEU A 31 -13.94 11.25 3.74
C LEU A 31 -14.12 11.28 2.22
N THR A 32 -13.60 10.27 1.51
CA THR A 32 -13.69 10.18 0.05
C THR A 32 -15.14 10.04 -0.42
N LEU A 33 -15.94 9.22 0.26
CA LEU A 33 -17.35 8.98 -0.06
C LEU A 33 -18.29 10.11 0.36
N SER A 34 -17.81 11.09 1.13
CA SER A 34 -18.66 12.18 1.62
C SER A 34 -19.03 13.22 0.56
N ASN A 35 -18.34 13.23 -0.59
CA ASN A 35 -18.62 14.15 -1.70
C ASN A 35 -20.05 13.96 -2.26
N TYR A 36 -20.59 15.03 -2.82
CA TYR A 36 -21.82 14.95 -3.58
C TYR A 36 -21.54 14.47 -4.99
N SER A 37 -22.40 13.58 -5.50
CA SER A 37 -22.28 13.03 -6.82
C SER A 37 -22.83 13.99 -7.90
N GLU A 38 -22.12 14.14 -8.98
CA GLU A 38 -22.59 14.86 -10.18
C GLU A 38 -23.79 14.18 -10.84
N PHE A 39 -23.99 12.88 -10.65
CA PHE A 39 -25.17 12.16 -11.15
C PHE A 39 -26.48 12.73 -10.56
N ALA A 40 -26.44 13.32 -9.36
CA ALA A 40 -27.58 14.01 -8.79
C ALA A 40 -28.03 15.20 -9.66
N LEU A 41 -27.11 15.86 -10.38
CA LEU A 41 -27.43 16.96 -11.28
C LEU A 41 -28.16 16.48 -12.54
N ILE A 42 -27.82 15.29 -13.04
CA ILE A 42 -28.51 14.70 -14.21
C ILE A 42 -29.96 14.41 -13.84
N VAL A 43 -30.19 13.79 -12.69
CA VAL A 43 -31.55 13.52 -12.20
C VAL A 43 -32.31 14.83 -11.93
N ALA A 44 -31.66 15.81 -11.32
CA ALA A 44 -32.27 17.09 -11.01
C ALA A 44 -32.61 17.90 -12.25
N SER A 45 -31.83 17.79 -13.33
CA SER A 45 -32.11 18.49 -14.59
C SER A 45 -33.45 18.08 -15.21
N VAL A 46 -33.84 16.85 -14.97
CA VAL A 46 -35.11 16.30 -15.48
C VAL A 46 -36.27 16.47 -14.49
N ALA A 47 -36.02 16.11 -13.21
CA ALA A 47 -37.07 16.03 -12.20
C ALA A 47 -37.33 17.36 -11.47
N LEU A 48 -36.30 18.19 -11.28
CA LEU A 48 -36.33 19.40 -10.47
C LEU A 48 -35.52 20.55 -11.10
N PRO A 49 -35.82 20.98 -12.34
CA PRO A 49 -34.99 21.94 -13.09
C PRO A 49 -34.80 23.28 -12.37
N GLN A 50 -35.77 23.70 -11.55
CA GLN A 50 -35.70 24.93 -10.76
C GLN A 50 -34.61 24.89 -9.67
N PHE A 51 -34.14 23.71 -9.25
CA PHE A 51 -33.09 23.53 -8.25
C PHE A 51 -31.72 23.21 -8.85
N LEU A 52 -31.60 23.17 -10.19
CA LEU A 52 -30.36 22.75 -10.85
C LEU A 52 -29.16 23.64 -10.49
N ILE A 53 -29.35 24.96 -10.49
CA ILE A 53 -28.28 25.91 -10.15
C ILE A 53 -27.85 25.79 -8.70
N PRO A 54 -28.75 25.82 -7.69
CA PRO A 54 -28.36 25.59 -6.30
C PRO A 54 -27.68 24.24 -6.07
N LEU A 55 -28.13 23.18 -6.73
CA LEU A 55 -27.52 21.85 -6.62
C LEU A 55 -26.14 21.80 -7.25
N ALA A 56 -25.97 22.41 -8.43
CA ALA A 56 -24.64 22.49 -9.07
C ALA A 56 -23.63 23.25 -8.20
N LEU A 57 -24.03 24.37 -7.62
CA LEU A 57 -23.18 25.10 -6.67
C LEU A 57 -22.85 24.26 -5.43
N THR A 58 -23.83 23.50 -4.92
CA THR A 58 -23.62 22.62 -3.77
C THR A 58 -22.63 21.52 -4.07
N VAL A 59 -22.72 20.90 -5.24
CA VAL A 59 -21.76 19.87 -5.71
C VAL A 59 -20.38 20.49 -5.86
N ALA A 60 -20.24 21.61 -6.58
CA ALA A 60 -18.97 22.29 -6.77
C ALA A 60 -18.29 22.67 -5.43
N LEU A 61 -19.05 23.26 -4.51
CA LEU A 61 -18.55 23.61 -3.18
C LEU A 61 -18.16 22.37 -2.36
N SER A 62 -18.85 21.22 -2.55
CA SER A 62 -18.45 19.99 -1.87
C SER A 62 -17.06 19.53 -2.29
N PHE A 63 -16.72 19.63 -3.58
CA PHE A 63 -15.38 19.30 -4.08
C PHE A 63 -14.31 20.27 -3.57
N VAL A 64 -14.61 21.57 -3.54
CA VAL A 64 -13.68 22.59 -3.00
C VAL A 64 -13.32 22.32 -1.54
N VAL A 65 -14.27 21.82 -0.75
CA VAL A 65 -14.05 21.48 0.67
C VAL A 65 -13.36 20.12 0.80
N SER A 66 -13.77 19.12 0.02
CA SER A 66 -13.26 17.76 0.18
C SER A 66 -11.87 17.53 -0.43
N ALA A 67 -11.48 18.27 -1.47
CA ALA A 67 -10.17 18.11 -2.07
C ALA A 67 -9.02 18.36 -1.07
N PRO A 68 -8.97 19.48 -0.30
CA PRO A 68 -7.96 19.64 0.73
C PRO A 68 -8.12 18.63 1.88
N LEU A 69 -9.34 18.26 2.27
CA LEU A 69 -9.56 17.25 3.31
C LEU A 69 -8.98 15.90 2.90
N ASN A 70 -9.16 15.47 1.67
CA ASN A 70 -8.60 14.23 1.16
C ASN A 70 -7.06 14.30 1.03
N ARG A 71 -6.52 15.44 0.61
CA ARG A 71 -5.06 15.65 0.54
C ARG A 71 -4.40 15.54 1.91
N PHE A 72 -5.06 16.00 2.96
CA PHE A 72 -4.57 15.94 4.34
C PHE A 72 -5.21 14.82 5.17
N ALA A 73 -5.87 13.86 4.53
CA ALA A 73 -6.63 12.79 5.22
C ALA A 73 -5.74 11.95 6.14
N HIS A 74 -4.52 11.61 5.71
CA HIS A 74 -3.57 10.83 6.52
C HIS A 74 -3.11 11.59 7.79
N PRO A 75 -2.53 12.80 7.70
CA PRO A 75 -2.18 13.55 8.90
C PRO A 75 -3.39 13.88 9.79
N LEU A 76 -4.56 14.07 9.20
CA LEU A 76 -5.80 14.31 9.96
C LEU A 76 -6.21 13.06 10.75
N TYR A 77 -6.12 11.88 10.13
CA TYR A 77 -6.36 10.62 10.83
C TYR A 77 -5.39 10.44 12.00
N GLU A 78 -4.09 10.67 11.80
CA GLU A 78 -3.10 10.52 12.87
C GLU A 78 -3.40 11.38 14.10
N ARG A 79 -3.90 12.62 13.89
CA ARG A 79 -4.33 13.49 14.98
C ARG A 79 -5.59 13.01 15.69
N LEU A 80 -6.46 12.31 14.97
CA LEU A 80 -7.75 11.83 15.50
C LEU A 80 -7.71 10.35 15.91
N ALA A 81 -6.64 9.63 15.61
CA ALA A 81 -6.51 8.19 15.81
C ALA A 81 -6.86 7.77 17.24
N HIS A 82 -6.36 8.50 18.27
CA HIS A 82 -6.66 8.22 19.67
C HIS A 82 -8.16 8.27 20.04
N ARG A 83 -8.97 8.98 19.23
CA ARG A 83 -10.43 9.06 19.42
C ARG A 83 -11.18 8.05 18.55
N LEU A 84 -10.61 7.64 17.43
CA LEU A 84 -11.27 6.78 16.44
C LEU A 84 -11.00 5.29 16.67
N ILE A 85 -9.79 4.94 17.12
CA ILE A 85 -9.40 3.56 17.43
C ILE A 85 -10.34 2.87 18.44
N PRO A 86 -10.83 3.53 19.52
CA PRO A 86 -11.74 2.87 20.45
C PRO A 86 -13.08 2.38 19.87
N TYR A 87 -13.46 2.87 18.68
CA TYR A 87 -14.63 2.38 17.95
C TYR A 87 -14.34 1.17 17.06
N GLU A 88 -13.06 0.82 16.91
CA GLU A 88 -12.63 -0.35 16.16
C GLU A 88 -13.06 -1.62 16.89
N ARG A 89 -13.54 -2.62 16.13
CA ARG A 89 -13.95 -3.89 16.70
C ARG A 89 -12.76 -4.81 16.85
N ASP A 90 -12.72 -5.60 17.92
CA ASP A 90 -11.67 -6.60 18.18
C ASP A 90 -11.58 -7.68 17.10
N ILE A 91 -12.67 -7.91 16.37
CA ILE A 91 -12.71 -8.88 15.26
C ILE A 91 -12.50 -8.11 13.95
N HIS A 92 -11.29 -8.17 13.44
CA HIS A 92 -10.91 -7.57 12.16
C HIS A 92 -11.35 -8.43 10.97
N HIS A 93 -11.46 -7.79 9.81
CA HIS A 93 -11.64 -8.52 8.56
C HIS A 93 -10.46 -9.52 8.40
N PRO A 94 -10.67 -10.72 7.81
CA PRO A 94 -9.59 -11.69 7.62
C PRO A 94 -8.33 -11.12 6.96
N ASP A 95 -8.51 -10.13 6.07
CA ASP A 95 -7.41 -9.47 5.37
C ASP A 95 -6.61 -8.47 6.23
N GLU A 96 -7.07 -8.20 7.46
CA GLU A 96 -6.47 -7.23 8.39
C GLU A 96 -5.85 -7.89 9.65
N GLN A 97 -5.67 -9.20 9.66
CA GLN A 97 -5.07 -9.90 10.80
C GLN A 97 -3.56 -9.59 10.93
N PRO A 98 -3.01 -9.55 12.18
CA PRO A 98 -1.57 -9.39 12.37
C PRO A 98 -0.81 -10.49 11.64
N VAL A 99 0.11 -10.09 10.80
CA VAL A 99 0.90 -11.04 10.02
C VAL A 99 2.10 -11.48 10.81
N SER A 100 2.17 -12.79 11.11
CA SER A 100 3.38 -13.40 11.64
C SER A 100 4.27 -13.85 10.47
N LEU A 101 5.52 -13.41 10.46
CA LEU A 101 6.51 -13.86 9.49
C LEU A 101 7.04 -15.27 9.81
N GLY A 102 6.65 -15.85 10.96
CA GLY A 102 7.12 -17.16 11.39
C GLY A 102 8.66 -17.23 11.47
N ASP A 103 9.22 -18.33 10.97
CA ASP A 103 10.67 -18.57 10.94
C ASP A 103 11.33 -18.09 9.64
N ALA A 104 10.69 -17.18 8.88
CA ALA A 104 11.23 -16.71 7.62
C ALA A 104 12.54 -15.94 7.82
N GLU A 105 13.52 -16.25 6.98
CA GLU A 105 14.80 -15.53 6.93
C GLU A 105 14.77 -14.39 5.92
N VAL A 106 13.95 -14.49 4.88
CA VAL A 106 13.84 -13.51 3.80
C VAL A 106 12.37 -13.13 3.59
N LEU A 107 12.09 -11.83 3.58
CA LEU A 107 10.81 -11.27 3.17
C LEU A 107 10.94 -10.67 1.77
N ILE A 108 10.08 -11.11 0.84
CA ILE A 108 9.97 -10.50 -0.48
C ILE A 108 8.70 -9.64 -0.51
N MET A 109 8.85 -8.34 -0.67
CA MET A 109 7.77 -7.38 -0.78
C MET A 109 7.53 -7.05 -2.25
N GLY A 110 6.39 -7.51 -2.79
CA GLY A 110 6.01 -7.44 -4.20
C GLY A 110 6.36 -8.70 -4.99
N MET A 111 5.35 -9.47 -5.37
CA MET A 111 5.46 -10.74 -6.10
C MET A 111 5.14 -10.59 -7.59
N GLY A 112 5.56 -9.47 -8.17
CA GLY A 112 5.61 -9.26 -9.62
C GLY A 112 6.72 -10.07 -10.28
N ARG A 113 7.15 -9.65 -11.47
CA ARG A 113 8.20 -10.36 -12.25
C ARG A 113 9.51 -10.49 -11.48
N THR A 114 9.98 -9.41 -10.85
CA THR A 114 11.23 -9.37 -10.09
C THR A 114 11.15 -10.24 -8.85
N GLY A 115 10.10 -10.07 -8.02
CA GLY A 115 9.93 -10.85 -6.80
C GLY A 115 9.75 -12.34 -7.05
N SER A 116 8.97 -12.72 -8.07
CA SER A 116 8.81 -14.12 -8.46
C SER A 116 10.12 -14.76 -8.94
N ALA A 117 10.95 -14.02 -9.66
CA ALA A 117 12.28 -14.49 -10.07
C ALA A 117 13.21 -14.69 -8.86
N ALA A 118 13.23 -13.72 -7.94
CA ALA A 118 13.99 -13.80 -6.69
C ALA A 118 13.54 -14.98 -5.83
N TYR A 119 12.22 -15.15 -5.65
CA TYR A 119 11.66 -16.29 -4.93
C TYR A 119 12.11 -17.62 -5.51
N ASN A 120 11.99 -17.79 -6.83
CA ASN A 120 12.35 -19.04 -7.49
C ASN A 120 13.84 -19.37 -7.35
N TYR A 121 14.70 -18.36 -7.30
CA TYR A 121 16.13 -18.53 -7.10
C TYR A 121 16.48 -18.95 -5.68
N LEU A 122 15.82 -18.35 -4.68
CA LEU A 122 16.15 -18.53 -3.26
C LEU A 122 15.39 -19.66 -2.56
N LYS A 123 14.25 -20.11 -3.07
CA LYS A 123 13.30 -21.04 -2.39
C LYS A 123 13.90 -22.36 -1.92
N ASN A 124 14.97 -22.83 -2.56
CA ASN A 124 15.62 -24.09 -2.19
C ASN A 124 16.74 -23.92 -1.15
N SER A 125 17.14 -22.69 -0.84
CA SER A 125 18.26 -22.38 0.04
C SER A 125 17.88 -21.56 1.28
N ARG A 126 16.71 -20.94 1.29
CA ARG A 126 16.25 -20.05 2.36
C ARG A 126 14.77 -20.25 2.67
N ASN A 127 14.41 -19.99 3.92
CA ASN A 127 13.00 -19.90 4.31
C ASN A 127 12.46 -18.50 3.95
N ILE A 128 11.55 -18.47 2.99
CA ILE A 128 11.05 -17.22 2.40
C ILE A 128 9.56 -17.06 2.71
N ILE A 129 9.20 -15.85 3.09
CA ILE A 129 7.82 -15.40 3.08
C ILE A 129 7.71 -14.22 2.08
N ALA A 130 6.59 -14.15 1.39
CA ALA A 130 6.34 -13.09 0.43
C ALA A 130 5.08 -12.28 0.80
N MET A 131 4.97 -11.06 0.28
CA MET A 131 3.75 -10.27 0.33
C MET A 131 3.50 -9.54 -0.99
N ASP A 132 2.24 -9.27 -1.29
CA ASP A 132 1.81 -8.41 -2.39
C ASP A 132 0.53 -7.68 -2.00
N SER A 133 0.33 -6.48 -2.53
CA SER A 133 -0.89 -5.69 -2.33
C SER A 133 -2.01 -6.02 -3.33
N ASP A 134 -1.78 -6.94 -4.26
CA ASP A 134 -2.78 -7.43 -5.21
C ASP A 134 -3.35 -8.77 -4.72
N PRO A 135 -4.61 -8.81 -4.24
CA PRO A 135 -5.23 -10.04 -3.76
C PRO A 135 -5.29 -11.16 -4.80
N ALA A 136 -5.42 -10.80 -6.09
CA ALA A 136 -5.48 -11.80 -7.16
C ALA A 136 -4.13 -12.51 -7.34
N LYS A 137 -3.02 -11.76 -7.28
CA LYS A 137 -1.66 -12.33 -7.30
C LYS A 137 -1.40 -13.19 -6.08
N VAL A 138 -1.80 -12.72 -4.88
CA VAL A 138 -1.66 -13.49 -3.65
C VAL A 138 -2.37 -14.83 -3.79
N ALA A 139 -3.64 -14.83 -4.21
CA ALA A 139 -4.40 -16.06 -4.41
C ALA A 139 -3.78 -16.99 -5.47
N GLU A 140 -3.23 -16.44 -6.55
CA GLU A 140 -2.56 -17.22 -7.59
C GLU A 140 -1.29 -17.90 -7.06
N HIS A 141 -0.46 -17.17 -6.32
CA HIS A 141 0.78 -17.68 -5.75
C HIS A 141 0.53 -18.70 -4.62
N GLN A 142 -0.49 -18.48 -3.80
CA GLN A 142 -0.92 -19.46 -2.77
C GLN A 142 -1.33 -20.79 -3.39
N LYS A 143 -2.06 -20.77 -4.51
CA LYS A 143 -2.41 -21.98 -5.26
C LYS A 143 -1.18 -22.76 -5.77
N LYS A 144 -0.05 -22.07 -5.97
CA LYS A 144 1.24 -22.68 -6.34
C LYS A 144 2.06 -23.15 -5.14
N GLY A 145 1.51 -23.08 -3.92
CA GLY A 145 2.17 -23.48 -2.68
C GLY A 145 3.21 -22.48 -2.17
N ILE A 146 3.18 -21.23 -2.65
CA ILE A 146 4.08 -20.18 -2.19
C ILE A 146 3.55 -19.61 -0.86
N ASN A 147 4.42 -19.49 0.13
CA ASN A 147 4.10 -18.83 1.40
C ASN A 147 4.04 -17.31 1.18
N ILE A 148 2.85 -16.82 0.90
CA ILE A 148 2.58 -15.42 0.59
C ILE A 148 1.30 -14.96 1.30
N PHE A 149 1.28 -13.72 1.74
CA PHE A 149 0.13 -13.08 2.33
C PHE A 149 -0.17 -11.73 1.67
N TYR A 150 -1.41 -11.27 1.84
CA TYR A 150 -1.82 -9.95 1.43
C TYR A 150 -1.32 -8.90 2.43
N ALA A 151 -0.60 -7.89 1.96
CA ALA A 151 -0.30 -6.68 2.72
C ALA A 151 0.08 -5.54 1.78
N ASP A 152 -0.22 -4.33 2.23
CA ASP A 152 0.19 -3.10 1.56
C ASP A 152 1.33 -2.45 2.36
N ALA A 153 2.46 -2.18 1.67
CA ALA A 153 3.61 -1.52 2.28
C ALA A 153 3.33 -0.08 2.70
N GLU A 154 2.30 0.54 2.17
CA GLU A 154 1.87 1.89 2.55
C GLU A 154 0.93 1.89 3.76
N ASP A 155 0.40 0.72 4.15
CA ASP A 155 -0.48 0.63 5.30
C ASP A 155 0.33 0.64 6.62
N GLN A 156 0.13 1.70 7.40
CA GLN A 156 0.77 1.83 8.72
C GLN A 156 0.39 0.70 9.69
N VAL A 157 -0.79 0.11 9.51
CA VAL A 157 -1.25 -0.95 10.40
C VAL A 157 -0.45 -2.22 10.21
N PHE A 158 -0.07 -2.54 8.98
CA PHE A 158 0.85 -3.64 8.68
C PHE A 158 2.13 -3.50 9.52
N TRP A 159 2.72 -2.30 9.58
CA TRP A 159 3.96 -2.05 10.31
C TRP A 159 3.82 -2.12 11.83
N HIS A 160 2.66 -1.74 12.39
CA HIS A 160 2.42 -1.83 13.84
C HIS A 160 2.30 -3.28 14.34
N GLY A 161 1.82 -4.18 13.49
CA GLY A 161 1.66 -5.61 13.80
C GLY A 161 2.84 -6.50 13.40
N LEU A 162 3.82 -5.96 12.67
CA LEU A 162 4.92 -6.73 12.10
C LEU A 162 5.95 -7.12 13.17
N GLN A 163 6.09 -8.43 13.38
CA GLN A 163 7.17 -8.99 14.19
C GLN A 163 8.27 -9.48 13.26
N LEU A 164 9.44 -8.84 13.35
CA LEU A 164 10.58 -9.12 12.46
C LEU A 164 11.21 -10.51 12.68
N GLY A 165 11.04 -11.08 13.89
CA GLY A 165 11.47 -12.46 14.20
C GLY A 165 12.92 -12.77 13.80
N ASN A 166 13.09 -13.83 13.00
CA ASN A 166 14.38 -14.29 12.49
C ASN A 166 14.78 -13.68 11.13
N LEU A 167 14.11 -12.62 10.72
CA LEU A 167 14.31 -11.99 9.41
C LEU A 167 15.74 -11.48 9.28
N LYS A 168 16.43 -11.88 8.20
CA LYS A 168 17.82 -11.49 7.91
C LYS A 168 17.91 -10.55 6.72
N ALA A 169 16.97 -10.67 5.78
CA ALA A 169 16.94 -9.85 4.59
C ALA A 169 15.52 -9.50 4.13
N VAL A 170 15.36 -8.32 3.55
CA VAL A 170 14.14 -7.86 2.89
C VAL A 170 14.47 -7.45 1.46
N MET A 171 13.66 -7.92 0.51
CA MET A 171 13.76 -7.55 -0.89
C MET A 171 12.56 -6.68 -1.29
N LEU A 172 12.81 -5.42 -1.61
CA LEU A 172 11.79 -4.48 -2.06
C LEU A 172 11.62 -4.62 -3.59
N CYS A 173 10.71 -5.49 -3.99
CA CYS A 173 10.46 -5.85 -5.40
C CYS A 173 9.19 -5.19 -5.99
N MET A 174 8.55 -4.27 -5.26
CA MET A 174 7.44 -3.47 -5.75
C MET A 174 7.89 -2.58 -6.92
N SER A 175 6.96 -2.18 -7.78
CA SER A 175 7.23 -1.22 -8.86
C SER A 175 7.13 0.23 -8.39
N ASP A 176 6.28 0.51 -7.40
CA ASP A 176 6.05 1.84 -6.87
C ASP A 176 7.22 2.33 -6.02
N LEU A 177 7.71 3.55 -6.32
CA LEU A 177 8.82 4.16 -5.59
C LEU A 177 8.43 4.53 -4.16
N GLU A 178 7.25 5.13 -3.97
CA GLU A 178 6.83 5.60 -2.64
C GLU A 178 6.65 4.42 -1.70
N ALA A 179 6.05 3.33 -2.16
CA ALA A 179 5.95 2.08 -1.39
C ALA A 179 7.33 1.55 -0.96
N LYS A 180 8.36 1.61 -1.82
CA LYS A 180 9.73 1.23 -1.45
C LYS A 180 10.33 2.15 -0.40
N LEU A 181 10.15 3.47 -0.54
CA LEU A 181 10.66 4.46 0.41
C LEU A 181 10.01 4.29 1.79
N ILE A 182 8.70 4.09 1.82
CA ILE A 182 7.96 3.84 3.06
C ILE A 182 8.45 2.53 3.70
N ALA A 183 8.53 1.44 2.93
CA ALA A 183 8.97 0.15 3.43
C ALA A 183 10.39 0.20 4.02
N ALA A 184 11.36 0.81 3.33
CA ALA A 184 12.72 0.94 3.81
C ALA A 184 12.79 1.74 5.13
N ARG A 185 12.12 2.89 5.20
CA ARG A 185 12.04 3.72 6.41
C ARG A 185 11.40 2.95 7.57
N LYS A 186 10.24 2.33 7.33
CA LYS A 186 9.48 1.60 8.37
C LYS A 186 10.24 0.40 8.91
N LEU A 187 10.96 -0.33 8.09
CA LEU A 187 11.85 -1.41 8.54
C LEU A 187 12.94 -0.88 9.47
N ARG A 188 13.59 0.23 9.11
CA ARG A 188 14.64 0.84 9.98
C ARG A 188 14.06 1.44 11.26
N GLU A 189 12.89 2.10 11.20
CA GLU A 189 12.18 2.58 12.39
C GLU A 189 11.78 1.45 13.34
N ALA A 190 11.41 0.27 12.80
CA ALA A 190 11.12 -0.93 13.57
C ALA A 190 12.38 -1.62 14.13
N GLY A 191 13.57 -1.06 13.91
CA GLY A 191 14.85 -1.60 14.40
C GLY A 191 15.43 -2.75 13.57
N PHE A 192 14.97 -2.94 12.32
CA PHE A 192 15.54 -3.97 11.45
C PHE A 192 16.97 -3.62 11.05
N LEU A 193 17.92 -4.47 11.47
CA LEU A 193 19.36 -4.32 11.19
C LEU A 193 19.84 -5.23 10.06
N GLY A 194 18.96 -6.08 9.52
CA GLY A 194 19.28 -6.97 8.41
C GLY A 194 19.39 -6.25 7.08
N LEU A 195 19.70 -6.99 6.05
CA LEU A 195 19.93 -6.51 4.69
C LEU A 195 18.62 -6.05 4.02
N ILE A 196 18.55 -4.83 3.52
CA ILE A 196 17.45 -4.33 2.67
C ILE A 196 17.98 -4.10 1.27
N VAL A 197 17.47 -4.87 0.31
CA VAL A 197 17.84 -4.77 -1.10
C VAL A 197 16.63 -4.34 -1.92
N SER A 198 16.85 -3.43 -2.83
CA SER A 198 15.81 -2.96 -3.75
C SER A 198 16.28 -3.01 -5.20
N HIS A 199 15.36 -2.81 -6.12
CA HIS A 199 15.66 -2.51 -7.50
C HIS A 199 15.02 -1.19 -7.91
N SER A 200 15.59 -0.55 -8.93
CA SER A 200 15.06 0.68 -9.52
C SER A 200 15.10 0.59 -11.05
N MET A 201 14.17 1.26 -11.69
CA MET A 201 14.17 1.40 -13.16
C MET A 201 15.01 2.60 -13.59
N HIS A 202 15.16 3.61 -12.74
CA HIS A 202 15.82 4.88 -13.02
C HIS A 202 16.92 5.17 -11.98
N SER A 203 17.99 5.81 -12.42
CA SER A 203 19.15 6.10 -11.57
C SER A 203 18.87 7.14 -10.48
N ASP A 204 17.97 8.07 -10.73
CA ASP A 204 17.55 9.11 -9.79
C ASP A 204 16.76 8.53 -8.59
N GLU A 205 16.02 7.45 -8.80
CA GLU A 205 15.30 6.75 -7.73
C GLU A 205 16.25 6.02 -6.76
N ALA A 206 17.36 5.50 -7.26
CA ALA A 206 18.29 4.68 -6.48
C ALA A 206 18.83 5.41 -5.25
N GLY A 207 19.20 6.69 -5.40
CA GLY A 207 19.67 7.52 -4.30
C GLY A 207 18.62 7.72 -3.21
N ALA A 208 17.35 7.93 -3.60
CA ALA A 208 16.24 8.10 -2.65
C ALA A 208 15.96 6.81 -1.87
N ILE A 209 16.03 5.65 -2.52
CA ILE A 209 15.82 4.35 -1.89
C ILE A 209 16.93 4.05 -0.86
N ILE A 210 18.18 4.33 -1.18
CA ILE A 210 19.31 4.22 -0.23
C ILE A 210 19.14 5.18 0.94
N ALA A 211 18.80 6.44 0.67
CA ALA A 211 18.57 7.43 1.71
C ALA A 211 17.39 7.07 2.64
N ALA A 212 16.42 6.31 2.14
CA ALA A 212 15.29 5.78 2.92
C ALA A 212 15.68 4.60 3.84
N GLY A 213 16.88 4.01 3.67
CA GLY A 213 17.39 2.96 4.54
C GLY A 213 17.70 1.63 3.86
N ALA A 214 17.59 1.52 2.53
CA ALA A 214 18.07 0.33 1.82
C ALA A 214 19.60 0.29 1.79
N ASP A 215 20.17 -0.91 1.85
CA ASP A 215 21.63 -1.10 1.78
C ASP A 215 22.11 -1.12 0.34
N HIS A 216 21.31 -1.72 -0.54
CA HIS A 216 21.64 -1.84 -1.97
C HIS A 216 20.43 -1.61 -2.86
N THR A 217 20.68 -0.96 -4.00
CA THR A 217 19.70 -0.77 -5.07
C THR A 217 20.31 -1.11 -6.41
N TYR A 218 19.68 -2.02 -7.13
CA TYR A 218 20.12 -2.46 -8.45
C TYR A 218 19.34 -1.75 -9.55
N LEU A 219 20.03 -1.19 -10.52
CA LEU A 219 19.43 -0.61 -11.73
C LEU A 219 19.04 -1.73 -12.69
N THR A 220 17.77 -2.08 -12.74
CA THR A 220 17.26 -3.26 -13.46
C THR A 220 17.70 -3.30 -14.92
N MET A 221 17.63 -2.18 -15.64
CA MET A 221 18.00 -2.14 -17.05
C MET A 221 19.52 -2.20 -17.28
N SER A 222 20.31 -1.60 -16.39
CA SER A 222 21.78 -1.68 -16.44
C SER A 222 22.26 -3.10 -16.19
N GLU A 223 21.72 -3.77 -15.18
CA GLU A 223 22.06 -5.16 -14.85
C GLU A 223 21.63 -6.12 -15.97
N ALA A 224 20.46 -5.90 -16.57
CA ALA A 224 20.03 -6.67 -17.73
C ALA A 224 20.99 -6.47 -18.92
N GLY A 225 21.42 -5.23 -19.17
CA GLY A 225 22.40 -4.91 -20.22
C GLY A 225 23.75 -5.58 -19.98
N LEU A 226 24.26 -5.51 -18.76
CA LEU A 226 25.50 -6.19 -18.36
C LEU A 226 25.40 -7.72 -18.53
N GLY A 227 24.29 -8.31 -18.09
CA GLY A 227 24.05 -9.73 -18.25
C GLY A 227 23.97 -10.18 -19.70
N LEU A 228 23.39 -9.38 -20.60
CA LEU A 228 23.39 -9.64 -22.03
C LEU A 228 24.82 -9.55 -22.63
N ALA A 229 25.55 -8.50 -22.28
CA ALA A 229 26.91 -8.31 -22.73
C ALA A 229 27.84 -9.45 -22.28
N GLU A 230 27.72 -9.90 -21.05
CA GLU A 230 28.50 -11.03 -20.53
C GLU A 230 28.22 -12.33 -21.29
N ARG A 231 26.95 -12.60 -21.61
CA ARG A 231 26.59 -13.78 -22.43
C ARG A 231 27.21 -13.72 -23.84
N VAL A 232 27.19 -12.53 -24.46
CA VAL A 232 27.83 -12.33 -25.77
C VAL A 232 29.34 -12.57 -25.64
N ARG A 233 29.99 -12.00 -24.63
CA ARG A 233 31.41 -12.19 -24.37
C ARG A 233 31.79 -13.68 -24.23
N GLN A 234 31.01 -14.44 -23.49
CA GLN A 234 31.20 -15.88 -23.27
C GLN A 234 31.11 -16.69 -24.57
N HIS A 235 30.27 -16.26 -25.53
CA HIS A 235 30.07 -17.00 -26.78
C HIS A 235 31.00 -16.56 -27.92
N ILE A 236 31.53 -15.33 -27.88
CA ILE A 236 32.47 -14.84 -28.88
C ILE A 236 33.94 -15.18 -28.49
N ALA A 237 34.19 -15.44 -27.22
CA ALA A 237 35.54 -15.84 -26.74
C ALA A 237 35.87 -17.33 -26.98
N LEU A 238 34.94 -18.07 -27.58
CA LEU A 238 35.10 -19.45 -28.04
C LEU A 238 35.33 -19.47 -29.56
#